data_f1a54c1e3ca9bae8bed9f2346f3167d0
#
_entry.id   f1a54c1e3ca9bae8bed9f2346f3167d0
#
_cell.length_a   1.000
_cell.length_b   1.000
_cell.length_c   1.000
_cell.angle_alpha   90.00
_cell.angle_beta   90.00
_cell.angle_gamma   90.00
#
_symmetry.space_group_name_H-M   'P 1'
#
loop_
_entity.id
_entity.type
_entity.pdbx_description
1 polymer ?
#
loop_
_entity_poly.entity_id
_entity_poly.type
_entity_poly.pdbx_seq_one_letter_code
_entity_poly.pdbx_strand_id
1 'polypeptide(L)'
;INIEEIGRLAKALSELGVSKIRLTGGEPTVRKDLFEIIKIIKENSGIKKTVITTNGYRLDKISNDIKNSDLDGINISIDSLNPDTFKKITGHDRLDEILKGIKNLQESNFKNIKINAVLLKGINDSEKDFNDWAKFLKNNEIDFRYIELMLTGDNLDYFNKYHVPAKKFSDYLNKNNWIIQTFGKDSGPSKNYLNPKFKGK
;
A
#
# COMPACT_ATOMS: atom_id res chain seq x y z
N ILE A 1 -0.15 -11.33 20.92
CA ILE A 1 -1.59 -11.57 20.78
C ILE A 1 -1.77 -12.86 19.95
N ASN A 2 -2.52 -13.83 20.48
CA ASN A 2 -2.83 -15.09 19.84
C ASN A 2 -4.09 -14.99 18.96
N ILE A 3 -4.40 -16.05 18.20
CA ILE A 3 -5.50 -16.04 17.23
C ILE A 3 -6.88 -15.90 17.89
N GLU A 4 -7.07 -16.51 19.07
CA GLU A 4 -8.34 -16.41 19.82
C GLU A 4 -8.57 -14.99 20.34
N GLU A 5 -7.52 -14.33 20.81
CA GLU A 5 -7.58 -12.93 21.24
C GLU A 5 -7.91 -12.00 20.08
N ILE A 6 -7.34 -12.26 18.89
CA ILE A 6 -7.68 -11.51 17.67
C ILE A 6 -9.15 -11.71 17.29
N GLY A 7 -9.67 -12.95 17.39
CA GLY A 7 -11.08 -13.24 17.12
C GLY A 7 -12.01 -12.49 18.07
N ARG A 8 -11.72 -12.50 19.38
CA ARG A 8 -12.50 -11.74 20.38
C ARG A 8 -12.45 -10.24 20.13
N LEU A 9 -11.28 -9.71 19.79
CA LEU A 9 -11.12 -8.30 19.46
C LEU A 9 -11.90 -7.93 18.19
N ALA A 10 -11.83 -8.74 17.14
CA ALA A 10 -12.57 -8.53 15.89
C ALA A 10 -14.09 -8.52 16.14
N LYS A 11 -14.58 -9.44 16.98
CA LYS A 11 -15.99 -9.47 17.40
C LYS A 11 -16.40 -8.19 18.11
N ALA A 12 -15.68 -7.78 19.15
CA ALA A 12 -15.97 -6.55 19.88
C ALA A 12 -15.96 -5.30 18.98
N LEU A 13 -14.96 -5.19 18.08
CA LEU A 13 -14.89 -4.11 17.11
C LEU A 13 -16.06 -4.12 16.12
N SER A 14 -16.49 -5.31 15.67
CA SER A 14 -17.66 -5.49 14.81
C SER A 14 -18.95 -5.01 15.49
N GLU A 15 -19.15 -5.35 16.77
CA GLU A 15 -20.29 -4.91 17.58
C GLU A 15 -20.31 -3.38 17.78
N LEU A 16 -19.14 -2.74 17.82
CA LEU A 16 -18.97 -1.28 17.86
C LEU A 16 -19.13 -0.59 16.49
N GLY A 17 -19.47 -1.34 15.43
CA GLY A 17 -19.70 -0.78 14.10
C GLY A 17 -18.46 -0.64 13.24
N VAL A 18 -17.31 -1.17 13.65
CA VAL A 18 -16.11 -1.22 12.81
C VAL A 18 -16.37 -2.20 11.66
N SER A 19 -16.26 -1.70 10.43
CA SER A 19 -16.51 -2.51 9.21
C SER A 19 -15.24 -2.85 8.42
N LYS A 20 -14.09 -2.30 8.83
CA LYS A 20 -12.81 -2.53 8.15
C LYS A 20 -11.69 -2.73 9.15
N ILE A 21 -10.96 -3.83 8.98
CA ILE A 21 -9.74 -4.14 9.74
C ILE A 21 -8.53 -4.14 8.80
N ARG A 22 -7.44 -3.54 9.27
CA ARG A 22 -6.15 -3.61 8.59
C ARG A 22 -5.14 -4.34 9.48
N LEU A 23 -4.62 -5.45 8.97
CA LEU A 23 -3.52 -6.15 9.61
C LEU A 23 -2.20 -5.49 9.23
N THR A 24 -1.44 -5.13 10.24
CA THR A 24 -0.11 -4.53 10.13
C THR A 24 0.70 -4.97 11.36
N GLY A 25 1.86 -4.39 11.58
CA GLY A 25 2.70 -4.71 12.74
C GLY A 25 4.14 -4.56 12.31
N GLY A 26 5.04 -5.46 12.65
CA GLY A 26 6.34 -5.55 11.97
C GLY A 26 6.08 -5.93 10.51
N GLU A 27 6.04 -7.22 10.21
CA GLU A 27 5.64 -7.69 8.86
C GLU A 27 4.61 -8.83 9.01
N PRO A 28 3.34 -8.61 8.61
CA PRO A 28 2.28 -9.59 8.85
C PRO A 28 2.50 -10.91 8.09
N THR A 29 3.16 -10.88 6.92
CA THR A 29 3.38 -12.07 6.09
C THR A 29 4.39 -13.07 6.67
N VAL A 30 5.11 -12.73 7.74
CA VAL A 30 5.97 -13.68 8.46
C VAL A 30 5.20 -14.54 9.46
N ARG A 31 3.98 -14.13 9.82
CA ARG A 31 3.10 -14.91 10.70
C ARG A 31 2.59 -16.16 9.98
N LYS A 32 2.80 -17.32 10.57
CA LYS A 32 2.39 -18.61 9.96
C LYS A 32 0.88 -18.77 9.92
N ASP A 33 0.17 -18.20 10.89
CA ASP A 33 -1.28 -18.25 11.05
C ASP A 33 -2.01 -17.05 10.42
N LEU A 34 -1.36 -16.28 9.53
CA LEU A 34 -1.95 -15.09 8.90
C LEU A 34 -3.32 -15.36 8.25
N PHE A 35 -3.43 -16.43 7.48
CA PHE A 35 -4.66 -16.73 6.74
C PHE A 35 -5.78 -17.24 7.65
N GLU A 36 -5.44 -17.92 8.75
CA GLU A 36 -6.40 -18.28 9.80
C GLU A 36 -6.92 -17.03 10.51
N ILE A 37 -6.05 -16.07 10.78
CA ILE A 37 -6.43 -14.76 11.36
C ILE A 37 -7.39 -14.02 10.43
N ILE A 38 -7.11 -13.98 9.12
CA ILE A 38 -7.99 -13.36 8.14
C ILE A 38 -9.37 -14.02 8.17
N LYS A 39 -9.42 -15.35 8.17
CA LYS A 39 -10.65 -16.12 8.24
C LYS A 39 -11.46 -15.81 9.51
N ILE A 40 -10.85 -15.87 10.69
CA ILE A 40 -11.52 -15.56 11.97
C ILE A 40 -12.07 -14.12 12.01
N ILE A 41 -11.34 -13.17 11.45
CA ILE A 41 -11.84 -11.79 11.34
C ILE A 41 -13.07 -11.73 10.45
N LYS A 42 -13.08 -12.44 9.32
CA LYS A 42 -14.19 -12.44 8.34
C LYS A 42 -15.41 -13.22 8.81
N GLU A 43 -15.29 -14.12 9.78
CA GLU A 43 -16.43 -14.79 10.45
C GLU A 43 -17.34 -13.78 11.17
N ASN A 44 -16.84 -12.58 11.50
CA ASN A 44 -17.65 -11.52 12.09
C ASN A 44 -18.38 -10.72 11.00
N SER A 45 -19.68 -10.89 10.89
CA SER A 45 -20.52 -10.33 9.81
C SER A 45 -20.46 -8.80 9.66
N GLY A 46 -20.10 -8.05 10.71
CA GLY A 46 -19.89 -6.60 10.66
C GLY A 46 -18.59 -6.20 9.97
N ILE A 47 -17.58 -7.08 9.92
CA ILE A 47 -16.30 -6.79 9.25
C ILE A 47 -16.42 -7.07 7.75
N LYS A 48 -16.70 -6.02 7.01
CA LYS A 48 -16.89 -6.09 5.53
C LYS A 48 -15.58 -6.09 4.77
N LYS A 49 -14.50 -5.58 5.35
CA LYS A 49 -13.22 -5.43 4.64
C LYS A 49 -12.03 -5.74 5.54
N THR A 50 -11.23 -6.73 5.13
CA THR A 50 -9.95 -7.08 5.75
C THR A 50 -8.82 -6.83 4.77
N VAL A 51 -7.82 -6.03 5.15
CA VAL A 51 -6.67 -5.69 4.31
C VAL A 51 -5.37 -5.90 5.08
N ILE A 52 -4.27 -6.16 4.38
CA ILE A 52 -2.93 -6.20 4.98
C ILE A 52 -2.08 -5.03 4.48
N THR A 53 -1.08 -4.63 5.28
CA THR A 53 0.01 -3.77 4.85
C THR A 53 1.31 -4.54 5.01
N THR A 54 2.11 -4.65 3.95
CA THR A 54 3.30 -5.50 3.89
C THR A 54 4.45 -4.82 3.16
N ASN A 55 5.68 -5.20 3.48
CA ASN A 55 6.86 -4.87 2.69
C ASN A 55 6.95 -5.64 1.35
N GLY A 56 6.10 -6.65 1.16
CA GLY A 56 6.00 -7.39 -0.09
C GLY A 56 7.05 -8.48 -0.31
N TYR A 57 8.01 -8.69 0.58
CA TYR A 57 9.15 -9.61 0.36
C TYR A 57 8.78 -11.08 0.22
N ARG A 58 7.56 -11.44 0.58
CA ARG A 58 7.06 -12.82 0.49
C ARG A 58 5.94 -13.01 -0.52
N LEU A 59 5.54 -11.94 -1.23
CA LEU A 59 4.38 -11.97 -2.12
C LEU A 59 4.48 -13.03 -3.22
N ASP A 60 5.66 -13.21 -3.80
CA ASP A 60 5.88 -14.22 -4.82
C ASP A 60 5.58 -15.65 -4.32
N LYS A 61 5.80 -15.90 -3.02
CA LYS A 61 5.60 -17.22 -2.38
C LYS A 61 4.17 -17.45 -1.91
N ILE A 62 3.48 -16.39 -1.47
CA ILE A 62 2.15 -16.50 -0.84
C ILE A 62 1.01 -15.98 -1.74
N SER A 63 1.29 -15.63 -3.00
CA SER A 63 0.27 -15.10 -3.92
C SER A 63 -0.92 -16.03 -4.10
N ASN A 64 -0.70 -17.35 -4.15
CA ASN A 64 -1.77 -18.34 -4.24
C ASN A 64 -2.61 -18.42 -2.95
N ASP A 65 -1.97 -18.31 -1.79
CA ASP A 65 -2.68 -18.31 -0.51
C ASP A 65 -3.52 -17.05 -0.37
N ILE A 66 -3.00 -15.89 -0.79
CA ILE A 66 -3.74 -14.62 -0.83
C ILE A 66 -4.97 -14.76 -1.73
N LYS A 67 -4.82 -15.32 -2.94
CA LYS A 67 -5.93 -15.55 -3.88
C LYS A 67 -7.03 -16.39 -3.27
N ASN A 68 -6.67 -17.41 -2.51
CA ASN A 68 -7.60 -18.38 -1.92
C ASN A 68 -8.12 -17.95 -0.54
N SER A 69 -7.69 -16.81 -0.04
CA SER A 69 -8.11 -16.26 1.25
C SER A 69 -9.27 -15.25 1.10
N ASP A 70 -9.91 -14.93 2.22
CA ASP A 70 -10.93 -13.88 2.32
C ASP A 70 -10.35 -12.46 2.42
N LEU A 71 -9.10 -12.26 1.96
CA LEU A 71 -8.45 -10.95 1.98
C LEU A 71 -9.04 -10.04 0.90
N ASP A 72 -9.51 -8.85 1.29
CA ASP A 72 -10.15 -7.91 0.38
C ASP A 72 -9.19 -6.94 -0.31
N GLY A 73 -7.95 -6.86 0.15
CA GLY A 73 -6.96 -5.98 -0.46
C GLY A 73 -5.61 -5.98 0.23
N ILE A 74 -4.62 -5.50 -0.48
CA ILE A 74 -3.24 -5.45 -0.02
C ILE A 74 -2.62 -4.08 -0.27
N ASN A 75 -1.92 -3.54 0.74
CA ASN A 75 -1.07 -2.37 0.58
C ASN A 75 0.38 -2.83 0.65
N ILE A 76 1.17 -2.48 -0.35
CA ILE A 76 2.56 -2.87 -0.47
C ILE A 76 3.42 -1.61 -0.35
N SER A 77 4.43 -1.65 0.50
CA SER A 77 5.36 -0.51 0.66
C SER A 77 6.49 -0.63 -0.35
N ILE A 78 6.53 0.30 -1.33
CA ILE A 78 7.59 0.39 -2.35
C ILE A 78 7.90 1.87 -2.56
N ASP A 79 9.03 2.33 -2.05
CA ASP A 79 9.39 3.75 -2.11
C ASP A 79 10.03 4.17 -3.45
N SER A 80 10.50 3.22 -4.26
CA SER A 80 11.06 3.48 -5.58
C SER A 80 10.97 2.25 -6.50
N LEU A 81 10.77 2.49 -7.80
CA LEU A 81 10.93 1.48 -8.86
C LEU A 81 12.36 1.39 -9.40
N ASN A 82 13.25 2.26 -8.95
CA ASN A 82 14.68 2.13 -9.24
C ASN A 82 15.32 1.20 -8.21
N PRO A 83 15.99 0.08 -8.62
CA PRO A 83 16.54 -0.90 -7.69
C PRO A 83 17.59 -0.31 -6.72
N ASP A 84 18.47 0.56 -7.20
CA ASP A 84 19.51 1.17 -6.39
C ASP A 84 18.90 2.11 -5.33
N THR A 85 17.91 2.90 -5.74
CA THR A 85 17.18 3.79 -4.82
C THR A 85 16.38 2.98 -3.80
N PHE A 86 15.69 1.91 -4.24
CA PHE A 86 14.96 1.02 -3.35
C PHE A 86 15.90 0.38 -2.31
N LYS A 87 17.04 -0.16 -2.77
CA LYS A 87 18.05 -0.74 -1.89
C LYS A 87 18.64 0.29 -0.90
N LYS A 88 18.88 1.52 -1.35
CA LYS A 88 19.35 2.62 -0.51
C LYS A 88 18.38 2.96 0.61
N ILE A 89 17.07 2.96 0.32
CA ILE A 89 16.02 3.29 1.30
C ILE A 89 15.80 2.14 2.27
N THR A 90 15.66 0.92 1.76
CA THR A 90 15.22 -0.24 2.54
C THR A 90 16.36 -1.07 3.14
N GLY A 91 17.58 -0.92 2.64
CA GLY A 91 18.72 -1.79 2.97
C GLY A 91 18.67 -3.16 2.29
N HIS A 92 17.68 -3.43 1.43
CA HIS A 92 17.43 -4.74 0.85
C HIS A 92 17.32 -4.68 -0.68
N ASP A 93 17.89 -5.67 -1.36
CA ASP A 93 17.85 -5.83 -2.82
C ASP A 93 16.76 -6.85 -3.20
N ARG A 94 15.50 -6.45 -3.07
CA ARG A 94 14.34 -7.35 -3.23
C ARG A 94 13.20 -6.78 -4.08
N LEU A 95 13.46 -5.71 -4.81
CA LEU A 95 12.42 -5.06 -5.63
C LEU A 95 11.84 -6.01 -6.67
N ASP A 96 12.68 -6.77 -7.37
CA ASP A 96 12.25 -7.70 -8.43
C ASP A 96 11.33 -8.82 -7.88
N GLU A 97 11.62 -9.33 -6.68
CA GLU A 97 10.76 -10.32 -6.02
C GLU A 97 9.38 -9.75 -5.69
N ILE A 98 9.34 -8.50 -5.23
CA ILE A 98 8.08 -7.81 -4.93
C ILE A 98 7.27 -7.59 -6.22
N LEU A 99 7.90 -7.08 -7.26
CA LEU A 99 7.24 -6.84 -8.56
C LEU A 99 6.72 -8.13 -9.18
N LYS A 100 7.48 -9.23 -9.06
CA LYS A 100 7.03 -10.58 -9.45
C LYS A 100 5.79 -11.00 -8.65
N GLY A 101 5.79 -10.81 -7.34
CA GLY A 101 4.65 -11.11 -6.49
C GLY A 101 3.40 -10.29 -6.86
N ILE A 102 3.57 -9.01 -7.17
CA ILE A 102 2.48 -8.16 -7.68
C ILE A 102 1.91 -8.70 -8.99
N LYS A 103 2.78 -9.07 -9.92
CA LYS A 103 2.37 -9.66 -11.20
C LYS A 103 1.56 -10.95 -10.98
N ASN A 104 2.02 -11.85 -10.12
CA ASN A 104 1.30 -13.08 -9.78
C ASN A 104 -0.11 -12.80 -9.22
N LEU A 105 -0.24 -11.78 -8.34
CA LEU A 105 -1.54 -11.36 -7.81
C LEU A 105 -2.46 -10.84 -8.92
N GLN A 106 -1.96 -10.01 -9.83
CA GLN A 106 -2.74 -9.49 -10.95
C GLN A 106 -3.18 -10.60 -11.91
N GLU A 107 -2.29 -11.54 -12.26
CA GLU A 107 -2.59 -12.69 -13.10
C GLU A 107 -3.64 -13.62 -12.46
N SER A 108 -3.71 -13.65 -11.13
CA SER A 108 -4.74 -14.38 -10.39
C SER A 108 -6.07 -13.64 -10.27
N ASN A 109 -6.21 -12.46 -10.91
CA ASN A 109 -7.36 -11.56 -10.79
C ASN A 109 -7.60 -11.01 -9.38
N PHE A 110 -6.59 -11.01 -8.50
CA PHE A 110 -6.71 -10.37 -7.21
C PHE A 110 -6.85 -8.85 -7.40
N LYS A 111 -7.91 -8.29 -6.87
CA LYS A 111 -8.21 -6.85 -6.96
C LYS A 111 -7.71 -6.10 -5.71
N ASN A 112 -7.83 -4.78 -5.72
CA ASN A 112 -7.48 -3.91 -4.61
C ASN A 112 -6.00 -3.99 -4.16
N ILE A 113 -5.09 -3.99 -5.13
CA ILE A 113 -3.66 -3.83 -4.88
C ILE A 113 -3.35 -2.34 -4.78
N LYS A 114 -2.72 -1.93 -3.69
CA LYS A 114 -2.23 -0.56 -3.48
C LYS A 114 -0.74 -0.55 -3.22
N ILE A 115 -0.04 0.42 -3.79
CA ILE A 115 1.35 0.69 -3.46
C ILE A 115 1.42 2.01 -2.71
N ASN A 116 2.11 2.02 -1.58
CA ASN A 116 2.43 3.22 -0.83
C ASN A 116 3.93 3.49 -0.93
N ALA A 117 4.30 4.74 -1.20
CA ALA A 117 5.67 5.23 -1.18
C ALA A 117 5.77 6.48 -0.31
N VAL A 118 6.76 6.57 0.55
CA VAL A 118 7.07 7.81 1.26
C VAL A 118 7.88 8.71 0.33
N LEU A 119 7.42 9.94 0.13
CA LEU A 119 8.11 10.93 -0.71
C LEU A 119 9.28 11.56 0.04
N LEU A 120 10.50 11.40 -0.48
CA LEU A 120 11.73 11.81 0.15
C LEU A 120 12.53 12.75 -0.77
N LYS A 121 12.83 13.95 -0.28
CA LYS A 121 13.59 14.99 -0.99
C LYS A 121 14.97 14.49 -1.43
N GLY A 122 15.27 14.64 -2.73
CA GLY A 122 16.55 14.27 -3.31
C GLY A 122 16.80 12.76 -3.40
N ILE A 123 15.78 11.94 -3.14
CA ILE A 123 15.89 10.47 -3.19
C ILE A 123 14.94 9.88 -4.24
N ASN A 124 13.64 10.11 -4.12
CA ASN A 124 12.61 9.58 -5.02
C ASN A 124 11.59 10.64 -5.45
N ASP A 125 11.99 11.92 -5.44
CA ASP A 125 11.14 13.08 -5.72
C ASP A 125 11.49 13.77 -7.04
N SER A 126 12.28 13.14 -7.90
CA SER A 126 12.62 13.67 -9.22
C SER A 126 11.50 13.45 -10.24
N GLU A 127 11.49 14.24 -11.31
CA GLU A 127 10.55 14.04 -12.41
C GLU A 127 10.72 12.67 -13.10
N LYS A 128 11.94 12.13 -13.09
CA LYS A 128 12.20 10.78 -13.57
C LYS A 128 11.49 9.73 -12.71
N ASP A 129 11.56 9.85 -11.38
CA ASP A 129 10.87 8.91 -10.47
C ASP A 129 9.35 8.94 -10.70
N PHE A 130 8.79 10.13 -10.87
CA PHE A 130 7.36 10.29 -11.15
C PHE A 130 6.97 9.70 -12.51
N ASN A 131 7.81 9.87 -13.53
CA ASN A 131 7.60 9.25 -14.86
C ASN A 131 7.68 7.73 -14.81
N ASP A 132 8.58 7.16 -14.02
CA ASP A 132 8.71 5.70 -13.87
C ASP A 132 7.45 5.12 -13.20
N TRP A 133 6.92 5.76 -12.16
CA TRP A 133 5.62 5.39 -11.58
C TRP A 133 4.47 5.54 -12.59
N ALA A 134 4.41 6.64 -13.32
CA ALA A 134 3.38 6.83 -14.34
C ALA A 134 3.43 5.72 -15.41
N LYS A 135 4.60 5.36 -15.93
CA LYS A 135 4.77 4.25 -16.87
C LYS A 135 4.30 2.92 -16.29
N PHE A 136 4.61 2.66 -15.03
CA PHE A 136 4.17 1.46 -14.34
C PHE A 136 2.65 1.41 -14.24
N LEU A 137 2.00 2.50 -13.82
CA LEU A 137 0.55 2.60 -13.67
C LEU A 137 -0.20 2.52 -15.00
N LYS A 138 0.42 2.90 -16.11
CA LYS A 138 -0.21 2.84 -17.43
C LYS A 138 -0.73 1.44 -17.77
N ASN A 139 0.01 0.40 -17.36
CA ASN A 139 -0.27 -0.99 -17.72
C ASN A 139 -0.77 -1.84 -16.53
N ASN A 140 -0.73 -1.32 -15.33
CA ASN A 140 -1.08 -2.05 -14.11
C ASN A 140 -2.30 -1.43 -13.42
N GLU A 141 -3.33 -2.24 -13.13
CA GLU A 141 -4.53 -1.84 -12.39
C GLU A 141 -4.19 -1.82 -10.88
N ILE A 142 -3.51 -0.76 -10.46
CA ILE A 142 -2.98 -0.57 -9.10
C ILE A 142 -3.27 0.84 -8.63
N ASP A 143 -3.68 1.00 -7.37
CA ASP A 143 -3.72 2.30 -6.72
C ASP A 143 -2.32 2.64 -6.20
N PHE A 144 -1.74 3.74 -6.65
CA PHE A 144 -0.47 4.24 -6.15
C PHE A 144 -0.67 5.48 -5.27
N ARG A 145 0.07 5.57 -4.18
CA ARG A 145 0.01 6.71 -3.27
C ARG A 145 1.39 7.15 -2.83
N TYR A 146 1.74 8.40 -3.07
CA TYR A 146 2.79 9.05 -2.30
C TYR A 146 2.24 9.52 -0.95
N ILE A 147 3.01 9.28 0.09
CA ILE A 147 2.77 9.72 1.46
C ILE A 147 3.83 10.78 1.79
N GLU A 148 3.39 11.95 2.18
CA GLU A 148 4.30 12.99 2.68
C GLU A 148 4.95 12.52 3.97
N LEU A 149 6.27 12.72 4.09
CA LEU A 149 7.00 12.37 5.30
C LEU A 149 6.44 13.17 6.48
N MET A 150 6.06 12.48 7.53
CA MET A 150 5.51 13.12 8.72
C MET A 150 6.60 13.32 9.79
N LEU A 151 6.53 14.46 10.47
CA LEU A 151 7.33 14.70 11.67
C LEU A 151 6.78 13.83 12.82
N THR A 152 7.66 13.05 13.43
CA THR A 152 7.41 12.29 14.66
C THR A 152 8.36 12.80 15.76
N GLY A 153 8.11 12.43 17.02
CA GLY A 153 8.89 12.95 18.15
C GLY A 153 10.39 12.64 18.10
N ASP A 154 10.81 11.67 17.29
CA ASP A 154 12.17 11.12 17.25
C ASP A 154 12.89 11.26 15.89
N ASN A 155 12.25 11.87 14.87
CA ASN A 155 12.81 11.93 13.52
C ASN A 155 13.10 13.33 12.98
N LEU A 156 13.29 14.34 13.84
CA LEU A 156 13.42 15.74 13.44
C LEU A 156 14.54 15.97 12.40
N ASP A 157 15.72 15.43 12.60
CA ASP A 157 16.85 15.60 11.68
C ASP A 157 16.58 14.92 10.32
N TYR A 158 16.00 13.74 10.36
CA TYR A 158 15.58 13.01 9.16
C TYR A 158 14.50 13.79 8.41
N PHE A 159 13.50 14.30 9.12
CA PHE A 159 12.45 15.14 8.57
C PHE A 159 13.02 16.40 7.91
N ASN A 160 13.84 17.17 8.61
CA ASN A 160 14.45 18.40 8.09
C ASN A 160 15.26 18.15 6.81
N LYS A 161 15.92 17.00 6.74
CA LYS A 161 16.77 16.63 5.60
C LYS A 161 15.95 16.15 4.38
N TYR A 162 14.91 15.37 4.61
CA TYR A 162 14.25 14.61 3.55
C TYR A 162 12.78 15.00 3.30
N HIS A 163 12.21 15.88 4.10
CA HIS A 163 10.84 16.31 3.87
C HIS A 163 10.73 17.10 2.56
N VAL A 164 9.68 16.77 1.80
CA VAL A 164 9.23 17.53 0.64
C VAL A 164 7.69 17.47 0.60
N PRO A 165 7.01 18.61 0.37
CA PRO A 165 5.54 18.61 0.31
C PRO A 165 5.02 17.73 -0.81
N ALA A 166 3.98 16.94 -0.55
CA ALA A 166 3.30 16.12 -1.55
C ALA A 166 2.70 16.95 -2.70
N LYS A 167 2.60 18.27 -2.53
CA LYS A 167 2.26 19.22 -3.59
C LYS A 167 3.17 19.07 -4.81
N LYS A 168 4.45 18.78 -4.63
CA LYS A 168 5.40 18.55 -5.74
C LYS A 168 4.89 17.47 -6.70
N PHE A 169 4.39 16.35 -6.16
CA PHE A 169 3.81 15.28 -6.97
C PHE A 169 2.46 15.69 -7.56
N SER A 170 1.62 16.39 -6.81
CA SER A 170 0.35 16.92 -7.32
C SER A 170 0.56 17.86 -8.51
N ASP A 171 1.58 18.72 -8.46
CA ASP A 171 1.91 19.62 -9.56
C ASP A 171 2.37 18.85 -10.81
N TYR A 172 3.15 17.77 -10.64
CA TYR A 172 3.51 16.86 -11.73
C TYR A 172 2.27 16.20 -12.35
N LEU A 173 1.35 15.68 -11.53
CA LEU A 173 0.13 15.04 -12.00
C LEU A 173 -0.73 16.00 -12.83
N ASN A 174 -0.92 17.24 -12.35
CA ASN A 174 -1.68 18.29 -13.05
C ASN A 174 -1.06 18.63 -14.42
N LYS A 175 0.29 18.75 -14.50
CA LYS A 175 1.00 19.01 -15.76
C LYS A 175 0.86 17.84 -16.77
N ASN A 176 0.62 16.62 -16.28
CA ASN A 176 0.55 15.42 -17.10
C ASN A 176 -0.89 14.93 -17.32
N ASN A 177 -1.88 15.84 -17.26
CA ASN A 177 -3.29 15.58 -17.54
C ASN A 177 -3.96 14.53 -16.62
N TRP A 178 -3.51 14.43 -15.39
CA TRP A 178 -4.23 13.70 -14.36
C TRP A 178 -5.32 14.58 -13.78
N ILE A 179 -6.50 14.02 -13.63
CA ILE A 179 -7.70 14.74 -13.21
C ILE A 179 -7.96 14.42 -11.74
N ILE A 180 -8.05 15.47 -10.92
CA ILE A 180 -8.39 15.30 -9.50
C ILE A 180 -9.84 14.81 -9.38
N GLN A 181 -10.04 13.79 -8.54
CA GLN A 181 -11.36 13.32 -8.15
C GLN A 181 -11.74 13.85 -6.78
N THR A 182 -12.91 14.46 -6.71
CA THR A 182 -13.54 14.83 -5.44
C THR A 182 -14.46 13.70 -4.99
N PHE A 183 -14.15 13.11 -3.85
CA PHE A 183 -15.05 12.18 -3.18
C PHE A 183 -15.83 12.92 -2.09
N GLY A 184 -16.97 12.37 -1.66
CA GLY A 184 -17.80 12.95 -0.60
C GLY A 184 -17.04 13.12 0.74
N LYS A 185 -17.70 13.75 1.71
CA LYS A 185 -17.10 14.17 3.01
C LYS A 185 -16.42 13.04 3.80
N ASP A 186 -16.71 11.77 3.48
CA ASP A 186 -16.16 10.58 4.19
C ASP A 186 -14.87 10.02 3.58
N SER A 187 -14.28 10.70 2.58
CA SER A 187 -13.16 10.15 1.79
C SER A 187 -11.77 10.32 2.42
N GLY A 188 -11.66 10.88 3.63
CA GLY A 188 -10.37 11.16 4.27
C GLY A 188 -9.54 12.26 3.55
N PRO A 189 -8.35 12.59 4.06
CA PRO A 189 -7.56 13.75 3.59
C PRO A 189 -6.81 13.52 2.28
N SER A 190 -6.86 12.32 1.68
CA SER A 190 -6.12 12.01 0.45
C SER A 190 -6.73 12.66 -0.79
N LYS A 191 -5.88 13.26 -1.63
CA LYS A 191 -6.26 13.70 -2.98
C LYS A 191 -6.11 12.51 -3.92
N ASN A 192 -7.14 12.24 -4.73
CA ASN A 192 -7.12 11.16 -5.71
C ASN A 192 -7.09 11.73 -7.12
N TYR A 193 -6.33 11.11 -7.99
CA TYR A 193 -6.15 11.53 -9.37
C TYR A 193 -6.40 10.35 -10.30
N LEU A 194 -7.05 10.63 -11.43
CA LEU A 194 -7.24 9.67 -12.52
C LEU A 194 -6.67 10.22 -13.81
N ASN A 195 -6.17 9.33 -14.62
CA ASN A 195 -5.88 9.60 -16.02
C ASN A 195 -6.54 8.49 -16.86
N PRO A 196 -7.49 8.83 -17.78
CA PRO A 196 -8.23 7.83 -18.57
C PRO A 196 -7.36 6.94 -19.45
N LYS A 197 -6.10 7.34 -19.69
CA LYS A 197 -5.13 6.56 -20.49
C LYS A 197 -4.35 5.53 -19.67
N PHE A 198 -4.63 5.43 -18.35
CA PHE A 198 -3.92 4.59 -17.42
C PHE A 198 -4.87 3.59 -16.77
N LYS A 199 -4.41 2.36 -16.54
CA LYS A 199 -5.18 1.35 -15.79
C LYS A 199 -5.15 1.60 -14.29
N GLY A 200 -4.04 2.10 -13.78
CA GLY A 200 -3.85 2.48 -12.38
C GLY A 200 -4.23 3.93 -12.08
N LYS A 201 -4.28 4.24 -10.81
CA LYS A 201 -4.64 5.56 -10.27
C LYS A 201 -3.81 5.89 -9.03
#